data_6de760177c3e43368331bd16d1bd92ce
#
_entry.id   6de760177c3e43368331bd16d1bd92ce
#
_cell.length_a   1.000
_cell.length_b   1.000
_cell.length_c   1.000
_cell.angle_alpha   90.00
_cell.angle_beta   90.00
_cell.angle_gamma   90.00
#
_symmetry.space_group_name_H-M   'P 1'
#
loop_
_entity.id
_entity.type
_entity.pdbx_description
1 polymer ?
#
loop_
_entity_poly.entity_id
_entity_poly.type
_entity_poly.pdbx_seq_one_letter_code
_entity_poly.pdbx_strand_id
1 'polypeptide(L)'
;MPPHHRPTEEIAETAALYALGSLPEIERSEVDRHLAEGCAVCEAEIGRCIETLVLWGSASAAEPPHSLRERLAGRLSERTPQASERSPVLFKNAGLSVIRTTEMKWQRGPLPGVWVKQLYDDPGNEMTTMLVRMDAGATYSSHRHKGVEEVYVLEGELQVEGVALAEGDFCLSQPESVHQPSYSKSGCLLVVKTSKRDEVLR
;
A
#
# COMPACT_ATOMS: atom_id res chain seq x y z
N MET A 1 -6.74 -10.48 26.57
CA MET A 1 -7.50 -9.98 27.74
C MET A 1 -8.80 -9.36 27.24
N PRO A 2 -9.95 -9.46 27.92
CA PRO A 2 -11.16 -8.76 27.48
C PRO A 2 -10.94 -7.23 27.53
N PRO A 3 -11.63 -6.43 26.70
CA PRO A 3 -11.51 -4.99 26.72
C PRO A 3 -12.00 -4.42 28.05
N HIS A 4 -11.29 -3.40 28.55
CA HIS A 4 -11.67 -2.73 29.79
C HIS A 4 -12.86 -1.79 29.56
N HIS A 5 -13.74 -1.66 30.53
CA HIS A 5 -14.92 -0.79 30.45
C HIS A 5 -14.71 0.58 31.11
N ARG A 6 -13.70 0.71 31.96
CA ARG A 6 -13.35 1.96 32.67
C ARG A 6 -11.86 1.92 33.07
N PRO A 7 -11.23 3.10 33.19
CA PRO A 7 -9.88 3.18 33.72
C PRO A 7 -9.86 2.77 35.20
N THR A 8 -8.81 2.06 35.58
CA THR A 8 -8.48 1.70 36.97
C THR A 8 -7.09 2.23 37.31
N GLU A 9 -6.71 2.28 38.57
CA GLU A 9 -5.37 2.73 38.99
C GLU A 9 -4.29 1.83 38.39
N GLU A 10 -4.50 0.54 38.32
CA GLU A 10 -3.59 -0.45 37.71
C GLU A 10 -3.40 -0.19 36.20
N ILE A 11 -4.49 0.12 35.48
CA ILE A 11 -4.41 0.48 34.06
C ILE A 11 -3.62 1.78 33.87
N ALA A 12 -3.86 2.79 34.72
CA ALA A 12 -3.16 4.07 34.64
C ALA A 12 -1.65 3.92 34.94
N GLU A 13 -1.29 3.09 35.92
CA GLU A 13 0.11 2.76 36.24
C GLU A 13 0.79 2.04 35.07
N THR A 14 0.14 0.99 34.55
CA THR A 14 0.64 0.25 33.39
C THR A 14 0.80 1.15 32.16
N ALA A 15 -0.17 2.03 31.89
CA ALA A 15 -0.13 2.99 30.79
C ALA A 15 1.04 3.98 30.92
N ALA A 16 1.30 4.46 32.13
CA ALA A 16 2.41 5.35 32.40
C ALA A 16 3.77 4.66 32.19
N LEU A 17 3.95 3.43 32.71
CA LEU A 17 5.15 2.65 32.51
C LEU A 17 5.37 2.27 31.02
N TYR A 18 4.29 1.97 30.31
CA TYR A 18 4.32 1.70 28.87
C TYR A 18 4.78 2.94 28.10
N ALA A 19 4.19 4.11 28.38
CA ALA A 19 4.53 5.37 27.72
C ALA A 19 5.98 5.80 28.00
N LEU A 20 6.50 5.52 29.18
CA LEU A 20 7.90 5.75 29.57
C LEU A 20 8.87 4.73 28.96
N GLY A 21 8.37 3.66 28.35
CA GLY A 21 9.21 2.56 27.85
C GLY A 21 9.89 1.75 28.97
N SER A 22 9.30 1.75 30.18
CA SER A 22 9.87 1.15 31.39
C SER A 22 9.26 -0.21 31.73
N LEU A 23 8.30 -0.70 30.94
CA LEU A 23 7.76 -2.05 31.12
C LEU A 23 8.78 -3.11 30.72
N PRO A 24 8.85 -4.24 31.44
CA PRO A 24 9.56 -5.44 31.00
C PRO A 24 9.00 -5.93 29.66
N GLU A 25 9.85 -6.57 28.84
CA GLU A 25 9.52 -7.01 27.47
C GLU A 25 8.25 -7.87 27.41
N ILE A 26 8.06 -8.77 28.39
CA ILE A 26 6.90 -9.66 28.47
C ILE A 26 5.62 -8.86 28.68
N GLU A 27 5.61 -7.96 29.66
CA GLU A 27 4.46 -7.12 30.00
C GLU A 27 4.15 -6.14 28.85
N ARG A 28 5.18 -5.57 28.22
CA ARG A 28 5.02 -4.73 27.05
C ARG A 28 4.33 -5.47 25.90
N SER A 29 4.78 -6.69 25.60
CA SER A 29 4.17 -7.52 24.56
C SER A 29 2.70 -7.87 24.84
N GLU A 30 2.34 -8.02 26.11
CA GLU A 30 0.95 -8.23 26.53
C GLU A 30 0.09 -6.98 26.28
N VAL A 31 0.61 -5.79 26.62
CA VAL A 31 -0.06 -4.51 26.32
C VAL A 31 -0.20 -4.29 24.83
N ASP A 32 0.86 -4.53 24.03
CA ASP A 32 0.82 -4.40 22.58
C ASP A 32 -0.27 -5.29 21.94
N ARG A 33 -0.36 -6.54 22.40
CA ARG A 33 -1.40 -7.47 21.94
C ARG A 33 -2.80 -6.99 22.35
N HIS A 34 -2.96 -6.50 23.57
CA HIS A 34 -4.24 -6.01 24.08
C HIS A 34 -4.72 -4.74 23.33
N LEU A 35 -3.79 -3.85 22.97
CA LEU A 35 -4.09 -2.69 22.12
C LEU A 35 -4.50 -3.13 20.71
N ALA A 36 -3.84 -4.13 20.15
CA ALA A 36 -4.20 -4.70 18.84
C ALA A 36 -5.60 -5.33 18.81
N GLU A 37 -6.11 -5.76 19.97
CA GLU A 37 -7.49 -6.23 20.16
C GLU A 37 -8.52 -5.07 20.28
N GLY A 38 -8.06 -3.81 20.29
CA GLY A 38 -8.91 -2.61 20.19
C GLY A 38 -9.49 -2.13 21.53
N CYS A 39 -8.75 -2.17 22.64
CA CYS A 39 -9.20 -1.65 23.93
C CYS A 39 -9.11 -0.12 23.99
N ALA A 40 -10.21 0.57 23.74
CA ALA A 40 -10.29 2.04 23.74
C ALA A 40 -9.90 2.69 25.10
N VAL A 41 -10.12 2.00 26.22
CA VAL A 41 -9.75 2.52 27.55
C VAL A 41 -8.24 2.58 27.71
N CYS A 42 -7.51 1.50 27.37
CA CYS A 42 -6.06 1.47 27.45
C CYS A 42 -5.41 2.42 26.44
N GLU A 43 -5.95 2.50 25.21
CA GLU A 43 -5.48 3.43 24.20
C GLU A 43 -5.59 4.88 24.67
N ALA A 44 -6.72 5.27 25.26
CA ALA A 44 -6.93 6.61 25.80
C ALA A 44 -6.01 6.94 26.99
N GLU A 45 -5.78 5.96 27.91
CA GLU A 45 -4.86 6.18 29.04
C GLU A 45 -3.42 6.36 28.59
N ILE A 46 -2.95 5.50 27.68
CA ILE A 46 -1.60 5.61 27.11
C ILE A 46 -1.44 6.94 26.34
N GLY A 47 -2.45 7.33 25.57
CA GLY A 47 -2.47 8.62 24.86
C GLY A 47 -2.28 9.80 25.79
N ARG A 48 -3.01 9.86 26.91
CA ARG A 48 -2.86 10.91 27.94
C ARG A 48 -1.46 10.95 28.55
N CYS A 49 -0.88 9.77 28.84
CA CYS A 49 0.49 9.71 29.36
C CYS A 49 1.50 10.22 28.32
N ILE A 50 1.36 9.86 27.05
CA ILE A 50 2.23 10.34 25.97
C ILE A 50 2.11 11.86 25.82
N GLU A 51 0.88 12.43 25.82
CA GLU A 51 0.67 13.89 25.76
C GLU A 51 1.37 14.61 26.92
N THR A 52 1.27 14.07 28.12
CA THR A 52 1.95 14.61 29.32
C THR A 52 3.46 14.60 29.14
N LEU A 53 4.04 13.51 28.62
CA LEU A 53 5.47 13.40 28.36
C LEU A 53 5.93 14.37 27.27
N VAL A 54 5.13 14.60 26.24
CA VAL A 54 5.41 15.58 25.18
C VAL A 54 5.45 16.99 25.76
N LEU A 55 4.47 17.35 26.59
CA LEU A 55 4.43 18.67 27.26
C LEU A 55 5.65 18.85 28.17
N TRP A 56 5.99 17.84 28.97
CA TRP A 56 7.15 17.89 29.85
C TRP A 56 8.47 17.98 29.06
N GLY A 57 8.63 17.18 28.01
CA GLY A 57 9.79 17.22 27.13
C GLY A 57 9.95 18.59 26.43
N SER A 58 8.83 19.21 26.05
CA SER A 58 8.82 20.55 25.44
C SER A 58 9.26 21.64 26.41
N ALA A 59 8.89 21.52 27.69
CA ALA A 59 9.31 22.47 28.74
C ALA A 59 10.80 22.40 29.07
N SER A 60 11.42 21.26 28.80
CA SER A 60 12.86 21.01 29.03
C SER A 60 13.66 20.95 27.71
N ALA A 61 13.14 21.56 26.64
CA ALA A 61 13.75 21.51 25.32
C ALA A 61 15.19 22.09 25.37
N ALA A 62 16.14 21.26 25.01
CA ALA A 62 17.54 21.65 24.80
C ALA A 62 17.80 21.73 23.28
N GLU A 63 18.62 22.71 22.88
CA GLU A 63 19.00 22.81 21.48
C GLU A 63 19.85 21.58 21.07
N PRO A 64 19.42 20.86 20.03
CA PRO A 64 20.15 19.65 19.63
C PRO A 64 21.51 20.01 19.05
N PRO A 65 22.53 19.14 19.18
CA PRO A 65 23.84 19.35 18.56
C PRO A 65 23.70 19.57 17.05
N HIS A 66 24.45 20.52 16.48
CA HIS A 66 24.40 20.81 15.03
C HIS A 66 24.62 19.56 14.15
N SER A 67 25.44 18.62 14.59
CA SER A 67 25.73 17.38 13.89
C SER A 67 24.59 16.35 13.95
N LEU A 68 23.54 16.56 14.78
CA LEU A 68 22.48 15.57 14.95
C LEU A 68 21.69 15.37 13.66
N ARG A 69 21.41 16.44 12.92
CA ARG A 69 20.69 16.37 11.64
C ARG A 69 21.44 15.52 10.61
N GLU A 70 22.75 15.73 10.49
CA GLU A 70 23.59 14.96 9.56
C GLU A 70 23.68 13.49 9.96
N ARG A 71 23.85 13.23 11.27
CA ARG A 71 23.87 11.87 11.82
C ARG A 71 22.55 11.15 11.61
N LEU A 72 21.41 11.82 11.80
CA LEU A 72 20.08 11.25 11.55
C LEU A 72 19.86 11.01 10.06
N ALA A 73 20.23 11.97 9.20
CA ALA A 73 20.17 11.81 7.76
C ALA A 73 21.03 10.63 7.28
N GLY A 74 22.25 10.49 7.80
CA GLY A 74 23.12 9.35 7.53
C GLY A 74 22.48 8.02 7.94
N ARG A 75 21.97 7.93 9.18
CA ARG A 75 21.28 6.72 9.67
C ARG A 75 20.00 6.38 8.90
N LEU A 76 19.26 7.39 8.45
CA LEU A 76 18.09 7.19 7.61
C LEU A 76 18.50 6.69 6.22
N SER A 77 19.59 7.22 5.65
CA SER A 77 20.15 6.75 4.38
C SER A 77 20.68 5.32 4.49
N GLU A 78 21.31 4.96 5.60
CA GLU A 78 21.76 3.60 5.90
C GLU A 78 20.57 2.64 6.14
N ARG A 79 19.47 3.15 6.72
CA ARG A 79 18.22 2.40 6.94
C ARG A 79 17.27 2.45 5.77
N THR A 80 17.50 3.31 4.77
CA THR A 80 16.83 3.13 3.48
C THR A 80 17.31 1.76 3.00
N PRO A 81 16.47 0.73 3.02
CA PRO A 81 16.92 -0.56 2.55
C PRO A 81 17.39 -0.30 1.13
N GLN A 82 18.68 -0.58 0.85
CA GLN A 82 19.02 -0.95 -0.50
C GLN A 82 17.82 -1.76 -1.00
N ALA A 83 17.31 -1.44 -2.17
CA ALA A 83 16.23 -2.19 -2.81
C ALA A 83 16.73 -3.61 -3.12
N SER A 84 17.21 -4.30 -2.09
CA SER A 84 17.70 -5.65 -2.06
C SER A 84 16.57 -6.54 -1.62
N GLU A 85 15.93 -7.16 -2.62
CA GLU A 85 15.38 -8.51 -2.50
C GLU A 85 14.40 -8.81 -1.35
N ARG A 86 13.70 -7.82 -0.81
CA ARG A 86 12.54 -8.13 0.02
C ARG A 86 11.49 -8.74 -0.90
N SER A 87 11.09 -9.96 -0.60
CA SER A 87 9.94 -10.55 -1.28
C SER A 87 8.77 -9.58 -1.17
N PRO A 88 8.14 -9.18 -2.28
CA PRO A 88 6.94 -8.33 -2.22
C PRO A 88 5.78 -9.03 -1.51
N VAL A 89 5.86 -10.34 -1.31
CA VAL A 89 4.86 -11.14 -0.60
C VAL A 89 5.11 -11.01 0.89
N LEU A 90 4.21 -10.30 1.59
CA LEU A 90 4.25 -10.10 3.04
C LEU A 90 3.71 -11.30 3.79
N PHE A 91 2.70 -11.95 3.24
CA PHE A 91 2.05 -13.13 3.83
C PHE A 91 1.44 -14.00 2.75
N LYS A 92 1.53 -15.31 2.90
CA LYS A 92 0.89 -16.28 2.02
C LYS A 92 0.52 -17.55 2.78
N ASN A 93 -0.73 -17.99 2.65
CA ASN A 93 -1.20 -19.31 3.05
C ASN A 93 -2.06 -19.93 1.93
N ALA A 94 -2.76 -21.01 2.22
CA ALA A 94 -3.55 -21.75 1.22
C ALA A 94 -4.70 -20.92 0.59
N GLY A 95 -5.16 -19.84 1.23
CA GLY A 95 -6.31 -19.06 0.75
C GLY A 95 -6.10 -17.55 0.73
N LEU A 96 -4.96 -17.05 1.23
CA LEU A 96 -4.70 -15.62 1.32
C LEU A 96 -3.26 -15.28 0.92
N SER A 97 -3.13 -14.25 0.08
CA SER A 97 -1.83 -13.64 -0.23
C SER A 97 -1.91 -12.13 0.01
N VAL A 98 -0.93 -11.59 0.72
CA VAL A 98 -0.78 -10.15 0.96
C VAL A 98 0.51 -9.69 0.29
N ILE A 99 0.40 -8.72 -0.61
CA ILE A 99 1.51 -8.25 -1.44
C ILE A 99 1.69 -6.74 -1.22
N ARG A 100 2.95 -6.32 -1.00
CA ARG A 100 3.32 -4.90 -0.99
C ARG A 100 3.78 -4.49 -2.38
N THR A 101 2.93 -3.80 -3.10
CA THR A 101 3.17 -3.44 -4.50
C THR A 101 4.30 -2.44 -4.67
N THR A 102 4.63 -1.64 -3.65
CA THR A 102 5.76 -0.70 -3.67
C THR A 102 7.12 -1.38 -3.77
N GLU A 103 7.22 -2.62 -3.30
CA GLU A 103 8.45 -3.43 -3.36
C GLU A 103 8.56 -4.25 -4.66
N MET A 104 7.50 -4.29 -5.47
CA MET A 104 7.53 -4.95 -6.78
C MET A 104 8.22 -4.05 -7.82
N LYS A 105 9.07 -4.67 -8.63
CA LYS A 105 9.70 -3.97 -9.76
C LYS A 105 8.73 -3.87 -10.93
N TRP A 106 8.70 -2.71 -11.59
CA TRP A 106 8.01 -2.54 -12.85
C TRP A 106 8.70 -3.35 -13.94
N GLN A 107 7.94 -4.08 -14.70
CA GLN A 107 8.38 -4.81 -15.89
C GLN A 107 7.90 -4.07 -17.13
N ARG A 108 8.64 -4.18 -18.23
CA ARG A 108 8.17 -3.63 -19.50
C ARG A 108 6.96 -4.43 -19.97
N GLY A 109 5.90 -3.73 -20.29
CA GLY A 109 4.73 -4.28 -20.95
C GLY A 109 4.99 -4.56 -22.45
N PRO A 110 3.95 -5.03 -23.16
CA PRO A 110 4.09 -5.42 -24.58
C PRO A 110 4.34 -4.23 -25.52
N LEU A 111 4.07 -3.01 -25.10
CA LEU A 111 4.14 -1.80 -25.93
C LEU A 111 5.05 -0.74 -25.29
N PRO A 112 5.67 0.13 -26.10
CA PRO A 112 6.47 1.24 -25.59
C PRO A 112 5.67 2.14 -24.63
N GLY A 113 6.29 2.55 -23.52
CA GLY A 113 5.66 3.41 -22.52
C GLY A 113 4.62 2.71 -21.63
N VAL A 114 4.45 1.41 -21.78
CA VAL A 114 3.58 0.59 -20.92
C VAL A 114 4.42 -0.25 -19.97
N TRP A 115 4.09 -0.20 -18.69
CA TRP A 115 4.78 -0.90 -17.61
C TRP A 115 3.77 -1.67 -16.77
N VAL A 116 4.16 -2.86 -16.31
CA VAL A 116 3.27 -3.74 -15.58
C VAL A 116 3.88 -4.25 -14.27
N LYS A 117 3.03 -4.46 -13.26
CA LYS A 117 3.31 -5.27 -12.08
C LYS A 117 2.21 -6.31 -11.98
N GLN A 118 2.54 -7.57 -12.17
CA GLN A 118 1.58 -8.66 -12.07
C GLN A 118 1.29 -8.94 -10.59
N LEU A 119 0.06 -8.70 -10.15
CA LEU A 119 -0.38 -8.87 -8.77
C LEU A 119 -0.84 -10.30 -8.50
N TYR A 120 -1.63 -10.84 -9.41
CA TYR A 120 -2.19 -12.17 -9.29
C TYR A 120 -2.36 -12.82 -10.64
N ASP A 121 -2.12 -14.10 -10.67
CA ASP A 121 -2.30 -14.97 -11.82
C ASP A 121 -3.29 -16.06 -11.43
N ASP A 122 -4.42 -16.15 -12.13
CA ASP A 122 -5.42 -17.19 -11.95
C ASP A 122 -5.29 -18.24 -13.05
N PRO A 123 -4.57 -19.34 -12.79
CA PRO A 123 -4.36 -20.35 -13.80
C PRO A 123 -5.64 -21.15 -14.13
N GLY A 124 -6.60 -21.18 -13.21
CA GLY A 124 -7.85 -21.92 -13.39
C GLY A 124 -8.78 -21.22 -14.38
N ASN A 125 -8.76 -19.89 -14.42
CA ASN A 125 -9.61 -19.10 -15.30
C ASN A 125 -8.83 -18.36 -16.40
N GLU A 126 -7.50 -18.56 -16.47
CA GLU A 126 -6.60 -17.88 -17.40
C GLU A 126 -6.70 -16.35 -17.35
N MET A 127 -6.99 -15.84 -16.17
CA MET A 127 -7.08 -14.41 -15.88
C MET A 127 -5.83 -13.92 -15.16
N THR A 128 -5.52 -12.65 -15.33
CA THR A 128 -4.46 -11.97 -14.57
C THR A 128 -4.96 -10.65 -14.03
N THR A 129 -4.46 -10.28 -12.84
CA THR A 129 -4.68 -8.96 -12.25
C THR A 129 -3.33 -8.26 -12.14
N MET A 130 -3.24 -7.04 -12.61
CA MET A 130 -2.00 -6.28 -12.66
C MET A 130 -2.21 -4.80 -12.37
N LEU A 131 -1.15 -4.12 -11.92
CA LEU A 131 -1.03 -2.69 -12.08
C LEU A 131 -0.42 -2.41 -13.45
N VAL A 132 -1.02 -1.49 -14.17
CA VAL A 132 -0.53 -0.99 -15.46
C VAL A 132 -0.24 0.50 -15.32
N ARG A 133 0.98 0.90 -15.63
CA ARG A 133 1.35 2.31 -15.76
C ARG A 133 1.60 2.62 -17.22
N MET A 134 0.99 3.65 -17.71
CA MET A 134 1.25 4.20 -19.03
C MET A 134 1.98 5.54 -18.90
N ASP A 135 3.07 5.70 -19.62
CA ASP A 135 3.77 6.98 -19.70
C ASP A 135 2.92 7.98 -20.51
N ALA A 136 3.20 9.28 -20.36
CA ALA A 136 2.52 10.30 -21.14
C ALA A 136 2.68 10.07 -22.66
N GLY A 137 1.58 10.06 -23.39
CA GLY A 137 1.52 9.77 -24.81
C GLY A 137 1.57 8.28 -25.18
N ALA A 138 1.65 7.38 -24.21
CA ALA A 138 1.63 5.94 -24.47
C ALA A 138 0.26 5.48 -25.00
N THR A 139 0.30 4.51 -25.88
CA THR A 139 -0.89 3.93 -26.52
C THR A 139 -0.89 2.41 -26.30
N TYR A 140 -2.07 1.86 -26.07
CA TYR A 140 -2.31 0.42 -26.06
C TYR A 140 -3.13 0.04 -27.29
N SER A 141 -2.69 -0.97 -28.03
CA SER A 141 -3.28 -1.34 -29.31
C SER A 141 -4.71 -1.86 -29.18
N SER A 142 -5.48 -1.71 -30.25
CA SER A 142 -6.76 -2.40 -30.41
C SER A 142 -6.59 -3.92 -30.20
N HIS A 143 -7.47 -4.53 -29.47
CA HIS A 143 -7.43 -5.96 -29.20
C HIS A 143 -8.83 -6.54 -28.97
N ARG A 144 -8.93 -7.85 -29.08
CA ARG A 144 -10.14 -8.61 -28.80
C ARG A 144 -10.04 -9.23 -27.43
N HIS A 145 -11.00 -9.00 -26.59
CA HIS A 145 -11.08 -9.59 -25.27
C HIS A 145 -11.54 -11.06 -25.34
N LYS A 146 -10.78 -11.98 -24.80
CA LYS A 146 -11.17 -13.39 -24.66
C LYS A 146 -11.83 -13.70 -23.32
N GLY A 147 -11.81 -12.78 -22.41
CA GLY A 147 -12.50 -12.82 -21.14
C GLY A 147 -13.09 -11.45 -20.82
N VAL A 148 -13.65 -11.31 -19.63
CA VAL A 148 -14.05 -10.00 -19.10
C VAL A 148 -12.78 -9.22 -18.78
N GLU A 149 -12.68 -7.97 -19.26
CA GLU A 149 -11.67 -7.03 -18.79
C GLU A 149 -12.31 -5.98 -17.89
N GLU A 150 -11.67 -5.76 -16.75
CA GLU A 150 -12.02 -4.75 -15.78
C GLU A 150 -10.83 -3.78 -15.64
N VAL A 151 -11.08 -2.49 -15.86
CA VAL A 151 -10.07 -1.42 -15.72
C VAL A 151 -10.57 -0.40 -14.72
N TYR A 152 -9.77 -0.11 -13.71
CA TYR A 152 -10.02 0.96 -12.75
C TYR A 152 -8.88 1.96 -12.78
N VAL A 153 -9.18 3.25 -12.92
CA VAL A 153 -8.19 4.32 -12.95
C VAL A 153 -7.82 4.71 -11.53
N LEU A 154 -6.56 4.47 -11.13
CA LEU A 154 -6.02 4.87 -9.83
C LEU A 154 -5.49 6.30 -9.85
N GLU A 155 -4.82 6.69 -10.96
CA GLU A 155 -4.20 8.00 -11.12
C GLU A 155 -4.21 8.38 -12.60
N GLY A 156 -4.31 9.68 -12.89
CA GLY A 156 -4.22 10.22 -14.23
C GLY A 156 -5.47 10.03 -15.09
N GLU A 157 -5.29 9.84 -16.41
CA GLU A 157 -6.40 9.68 -17.35
C GLU A 157 -6.12 8.60 -18.39
N LEU A 158 -7.16 7.88 -18.78
CA LEU A 158 -7.15 6.91 -19.88
C LEU A 158 -8.24 7.27 -20.90
N GLN A 159 -7.88 7.34 -22.17
CA GLN A 159 -8.84 7.52 -23.27
C GLN A 159 -9.23 6.17 -23.85
N VAL A 160 -10.51 5.85 -23.83
CA VAL A 160 -11.11 4.62 -24.40
C VAL A 160 -12.34 5.00 -25.20
N GLU A 161 -12.44 4.59 -26.47
CA GLU A 161 -13.58 4.87 -27.36
C GLU A 161 -14.01 6.35 -27.39
N GLY A 162 -13.05 7.26 -27.28
CA GLY A 162 -13.31 8.70 -27.26
C GLY A 162 -13.81 9.24 -25.91
N VAL A 163 -13.90 8.40 -24.90
CA VAL A 163 -14.27 8.77 -23.52
C VAL A 163 -12.99 8.92 -22.69
N ALA A 164 -12.86 10.05 -22.00
CA ALA A 164 -11.78 10.25 -21.02
C ALA A 164 -12.22 9.67 -19.67
N LEU A 165 -11.53 8.65 -19.22
CA LEU A 165 -11.66 8.09 -17.88
C LEU A 165 -10.65 8.79 -16.96
N ALA A 166 -11.11 9.32 -15.84
CA ALA A 166 -10.31 9.97 -14.81
C ALA A 166 -10.14 9.06 -13.59
N GLU A 167 -9.35 9.54 -12.62
CA GLU A 167 -9.21 8.87 -11.33
C GLU A 167 -10.57 8.54 -10.69
N GLY A 168 -10.75 7.27 -10.31
CA GLY A 168 -11.99 6.74 -9.76
C GLY A 168 -12.94 6.14 -10.79
N ASP A 169 -12.71 6.33 -12.09
CA ASP A 169 -13.56 5.76 -13.12
C ASP A 169 -13.25 4.28 -13.37
N PHE A 170 -14.27 3.57 -13.86
CA PHE A 170 -14.23 2.15 -14.13
C PHE A 170 -14.72 1.84 -15.54
N CYS A 171 -14.03 0.96 -16.24
CA CYS A 171 -14.38 0.45 -17.55
C CYS A 171 -14.50 -1.08 -17.51
N LEU A 172 -15.50 -1.60 -18.19
CA LEU A 172 -15.75 -3.03 -18.34
C LEU A 172 -15.87 -3.39 -19.81
N SER A 173 -15.09 -4.38 -20.25
CA SER A 173 -15.18 -4.96 -21.58
C SER A 173 -15.69 -6.41 -21.47
N GLN A 174 -16.68 -6.76 -22.29
CA GLN A 174 -17.24 -8.11 -22.35
C GLN A 174 -16.37 -9.03 -23.23
N PRO A 175 -16.43 -10.35 -23.02
CA PRO A 175 -15.78 -11.31 -23.93
C PRO A 175 -16.19 -11.08 -25.37
N GLU A 176 -15.24 -11.28 -26.29
CA GLU A 176 -15.36 -11.08 -27.76
C GLU A 176 -15.53 -9.61 -28.19
N SER A 177 -15.63 -8.65 -27.26
CA SER A 177 -15.61 -7.22 -27.62
C SER A 177 -14.25 -6.80 -28.16
N VAL A 178 -14.25 -5.76 -28.99
CA VAL A 178 -13.06 -5.11 -29.56
C VAL A 178 -13.22 -3.61 -29.37
N HIS A 179 -12.20 -2.92 -28.96
CA HIS A 179 -12.20 -1.47 -28.90
C HIS A 179 -11.03 -0.87 -29.69
N GLN A 180 -11.14 0.42 -30.01
CA GLN A 180 -10.08 1.21 -30.64
C GLN A 180 -8.85 1.31 -29.69
N PRO A 181 -7.66 1.65 -30.21
CA PRO A 181 -6.52 1.86 -29.35
C PRO A 181 -6.84 2.83 -28.21
N SER A 182 -6.53 2.44 -26.99
CA SER A 182 -6.60 3.31 -25.82
C SER A 182 -5.28 4.06 -25.64
N TYR A 183 -5.31 5.27 -25.08
CA TYR A 183 -4.10 6.05 -24.86
C TYR A 183 -4.23 6.94 -23.62
N SER A 184 -3.09 7.36 -23.08
CA SER A 184 -3.04 8.33 -21.99
C SER A 184 -2.24 9.56 -22.42
N LYS A 185 -2.82 10.77 -22.35
CA LYS A 185 -2.13 12.01 -22.69
C LYS A 185 -1.07 12.39 -21.67
N SER A 186 -1.44 12.32 -20.40
CA SER A 186 -0.64 12.77 -19.26
C SER A 186 0.08 11.65 -18.52
N GLY A 187 -0.22 10.40 -18.86
CA GLY A 187 0.14 9.22 -18.11
C GLY A 187 -0.97 8.79 -17.16
N CYS A 188 -1.01 7.50 -16.84
CA CYS A 188 -1.98 6.95 -15.89
C CYS A 188 -1.44 5.74 -15.15
N LEU A 189 -2.10 5.44 -14.02
CA LEU A 189 -1.93 4.22 -13.26
C LEU A 189 -3.30 3.52 -13.15
N LEU A 190 -3.34 2.25 -13.50
CA LEU A 190 -4.55 1.45 -13.60
C LEU A 190 -4.42 0.17 -12.78
N VAL A 191 -5.54 -0.31 -12.26
CA VAL A 191 -5.72 -1.73 -11.95
C VAL A 191 -6.43 -2.36 -13.14
N VAL A 192 -5.85 -3.42 -13.68
CA VAL A 192 -6.41 -4.16 -14.82
C VAL A 192 -6.54 -5.62 -14.44
N LYS A 193 -7.73 -6.19 -14.65
CA LYS A 193 -7.96 -7.62 -14.61
C LYS A 193 -8.44 -8.05 -15.99
N THR A 194 -7.72 -8.95 -16.64
CA THR A 194 -7.95 -9.30 -18.04
C THR A 194 -7.58 -10.76 -18.33
N SER A 195 -7.99 -11.25 -19.48
CA SER A 195 -7.63 -12.56 -19.96
C SER A 195 -6.19 -12.58 -20.50
N LYS A 196 -5.47 -13.65 -20.24
CA LYS A 196 -4.16 -13.92 -20.84
C LYS A 196 -4.23 -14.29 -22.32
N ARG A 197 -5.44 -14.52 -22.84
CA ARG A 197 -5.68 -14.94 -24.23
C ARG A 197 -6.10 -13.80 -25.13
N ASP A 198 -6.14 -12.55 -24.65
CA ASP A 198 -6.55 -11.42 -25.43
C ASP A 198 -5.70 -11.28 -26.68
N GLU A 199 -6.34 -11.00 -27.80
CA GLU A 199 -5.74 -11.00 -29.14
C GLU A 199 -5.50 -9.57 -29.61
N VAL A 200 -4.23 -9.18 -29.71
CA VAL A 200 -3.85 -7.88 -30.30
C VAL A 200 -4.16 -7.89 -31.80
N LEU A 201 -4.96 -6.92 -32.24
CA LEU A 201 -5.30 -6.73 -33.64
C LEU A 201 -4.23 -5.88 -34.32
N ARG A 202 -3.77 -6.32 -35.47
CA ARG A 202 -2.76 -5.64 -36.29
C ARG A 202 -3.37 -4.75 -37.36
#